data_b956edecd8de8c8cdd7ac971dde01f08
#
_entry.id   b956edecd8de8c8cdd7ac971dde01f08
#
_cell.length_a   1.000
_cell.length_b   1.000
_cell.length_c   1.000
_cell.angle_alpha   90.00
_cell.angle_beta   90.00
_cell.angle_gamma   90.00
#
_symmetry.space_group_name_H-M   'P 1'
#
loop_
_entity.id
_entity.type
_entity.pdbx_description
1 polymer ?
#
loop_
_entity_poly.entity_id
_entity_poly.type
_entity_poly.pdbx_seq_one_letter_code
_entity_poly.pdbx_strand_id
1 'polypeptide(L)'
;MPVRSYPAGNFQMTLDGVACGFLKSVDGGAAVAEVVSEAGPTYFAKKHLGGIGYVPFVVQFGLAMSADLYNWINVSWSGNYLRKNGAVVAADYNFVAVSQREFFNALIAETTVPRLDASSKEPAYLTLKFAAEYSRIGKASGKVTGAADVAQKRWLPANFRVTIDGLDCTRISAVDSFTVKQSAATDDIGDARDYRREPARLEFPNLSITLQESSATTWFSWFDDFVIKGNNDDSKEKKGSIAILSPNRTDELLRIDLFNLGIFRIGTDKAEASSDRPATVTAHLYCERMELHAGGAVPRAVIARKVAGVRKAAAAKARGKRRR
;
A
#
# COMPACT_ATOMS: atom_id res chain seq x y z
N MET A 1 -28.22 6.86 -35.02
CA MET A 1 -28.29 7.82 -33.91
C MET A 1 -26.88 8.06 -33.44
N PRO A 2 -26.42 9.29 -33.21
CA PRO A 2 -25.10 9.51 -32.66
C PRO A 2 -24.99 8.86 -31.27
N VAL A 3 -24.00 8.02 -31.08
CA VAL A 3 -23.69 7.40 -29.78
C VAL A 3 -23.23 8.52 -28.84
N ARG A 4 -24.02 8.84 -27.83
CA ARG A 4 -23.63 9.82 -26.83
C ARG A 4 -22.47 9.24 -25.99
N SER A 5 -21.43 10.02 -25.83
CA SER A 5 -20.36 9.73 -24.89
C SER A 5 -20.93 9.79 -23.46
N TYR A 6 -20.81 8.68 -22.71
CA TYR A 6 -21.22 8.65 -21.31
C TYR A 6 -20.00 8.97 -20.44
N PRO A 7 -20.09 9.95 -19.53
CA PRO A 7 -19.05 10.13 -18.54
C PRO A 7 -19.04 8.92 -17.59
N ALA A 8 -17.86 8.35 -17.32
CA ALA A 8 -17.71 7.34 -16.28
C ALA A 8 -17.92 8.02 -14.92
N GLY A 9 -19.03 7.73 -14.26
CA GLY A 9 -19.38 8.32 -12.96
C GLY A 9 -18.77 7.56 -11.78
N ASN A 10 -18.60 6.25 -11.94
CA ASN A 10 -18.14 5.35 -10.88
C ASN A 10 -17.16 4.31 -11.43
N PHE A 11 -16.18 3.94 -10.61
CA PHE A 11 -15.27 2.86 -10.90
C PHE A 11 -15.34 1.81 -9.79
N GLN A 12 -15.38 0.55 -10.17
CA GLN A 12 -15.33 -0.59 -9.26
C GLN A 12 -14.15 -1.48 -9.61
N MET A 13 -13.47 -1.99 -8.62
CA MET A 13 -12.44 -3.03 -8.77
C MET A 13 -12.99 -4.39 -8.37
N THR A 14 -12.64 -5.40 -9.14
CA THR A 14 -12.88 -6.81 -8.80
C THR A 14 -11.55 -7.56 -8.75
N LEU A 15 -11.43 -8.53 -7.86
CA LEU A 15 -10.31 -9.47 -7.78
C LEU A 15 -10.88 -10.89 -7.78
N ASP A 16 -10.38 -11.72 -8.68
CA ASP A 16 -10.81 -13.13 -8.85
C ASP A 16 -12.35 -13.29 -8.89
N GLY A 17 -13.02 -12.30 -9.54
CA GLY A 17 -14.49 -12.27 -9.68
C GLY A 17 -15.24 -11.67 -8.49
N VAL A 18 -14.55 -11.30 -7.39
CA VAL A 18 -15.17 -10.69 -6.21
C VAL A 18 -15.06 -9.17 -6.28
N ALA A 19 -16.16 -8.45 -6.01
CA ALA A 19 -16.17 -6.99 -5.94
C ALA A 19 -15.37 -6.50 -4.73
N CYS A 20 -14.32 -5.70 -4.97
CA CYS A 20 -13.45 -5.19 -3.91
C CYS A 20 -13.89 -3.84 -3.36
N GLY A 21 -14.63 -3.06 -4.13
CA GLY A 21 -15.08 -1.73 -3.71
C GLY A 21 -14.99 -0.70 -4.81
N PHE A 22 -15.37 0.53 -4.46
CA PHE A 22 -15.31 1.67 -5.37
C PHE A 22 -13.95 2.35 -5.33
N LEU A 23 -13.49 2.75 -6.51
CA LEU A 23 -12.26 3.50 -6.69
C LEU A 23 -12.57 4.99 -6.85
N LYS A 24 -11.69 5.84 -6.33
CA LYS A 24 -11.74 7.29 -6.53
C LYS A 24 -11.24 7.67 -7.92
N SER A 25 -10.15 7.04 -8.35
CA SER A 25 -9.54 7.26 -9.67
C SER A 25 -8.85 6.00 -10.16
N VAL A 26 -8.71 5.92 -11.46
CA VAL A 26 -8.01 4.82 -12.16
C VAL A 26 -7.22 5.42 -13.31
N ASP A 27 -5.98 5.00 -13.44
CA ASP A 27 -5.11 5.29 -14.57
C ASP A 27 -4.37 4.03 -15.01
N GLY A 28 -3.83 4.02 -16.23
CA GLY A 28 -3.02 2.93 -16.74
C GLY A 28 -3.80 1.75 -17.35
N GLY A 29 -3.15 0.60 -17.40
CA GLY A 29 -3.67 -0.64 -17.97
C GLY A 29 -3.74 -0.68 -19.50
N ALA A 30 -3.20 0.31 -20.21
CA ALA A 30 -3.17 0.31 -21.66
C ALA A 30 -2.06 -0.61 -22.21
N ALA A 31 -2.34 -1.29 -23.32
CA ALA A 31 -1.30 -1.96 -24.09
C ALA A 31 -0.48 -0.93 -24.85
N VAL A 32 0.84 -1.09 -24.85
CA VAL A 32 1.80 -0.23 -25.54
C VAL A 32 2.78 -1.11 -26.29
N ALA A 33 2.98 -0.83 -27.56
CA ALA A 33 4.03 -1.48 -28.35
C ALA A 33 5.26 -0.56 -28.41
N GLU A 34 6.44 -1.13 -28.25
CA GLU A 34 7.69 -0.41 -28.47
C GLU A 34 7.89 -0.14 -29.95
N VAL A 35 8.33 1.07 -30.28
CA VAL A 35 8.68 1.42 -31.66
C VAL A 35 10.19 1.32 -31.81
N VAL A 36 10.64 0.29 -32.52
CA VAL A 36 12.03 0.08 -32.88
C VAL A 36 12.33 0.82 -34.19
N SER A 37 13.42 1.58 -34.20
CA SER A 37 13.89 2.31 -35.38
C SER A 37 15.22 1.75 -35.85
N GLU A 38 15.30 1.32 -37.11
CA GLU A 38 16.52 0.83 -37.73
C GLU A 38 17.04 1.84 -38.74
N ALA A 39 18.35 2.06 -38.74
CA ALA A 39 18.99 2.85 -39.75
C ALA A 39 18.89 2.12 -41.12
N GLY A 40 18.18 2.70 -42.07
CA GLY A 40 18.03 2.16 -43.40
C GLY A 40 19.10 2.70 -44.34
N PRO A 41 19.23 2.12 -45.55
CA PRO A 41 20.14 2.61 -46.60
C PRO A 41 19.71 3.96 -47.21
N THR A 42 18.57 4.48 -46.77
CA THR A 42 18.02 5.78 -47.18
C THR A 42 18.07 6.76 -46.04
N TYR A 43 17.81 8.05 -46.28
CA TYR A 43 17.77 9.14 -45.26
C TYR A 43 16.70 8.92 -44.20
N PHE A 44 15.76 7.99 -44.40
CA PHE A 44 14.66 7.74 -43.45
C PHE A 44 14.89 6.43 -42.74
N ALA A 45 14.81 6.46 -41.40
CA ALA A 45 14.82 5.27 -40.57
C ALA A 45 13.56 4.43 -40.84
N LYS A 46 13.73 3.13 -40.95
CA LYS A 46 12.61 2.19 -40.95
C LYS A 46 12.15 1.99 -39.51
N LYS A 47 10.84 1.94 -39.34
CA LYS A 47 10.22 1.72 -38.02
C LYS A 47 9.37 0.46 -38.04
N HIS A 48 9.46 -0.34 -37.01
CA HIS A 48 8.61 -1.50 -36.77
C HIS A 48 8.23 -1.60 -35.34
N LEU A 49 7.20 -2.39 -34.99
CA LEU A 49 6.78 -2.63 -33.63
C LEU A 49 7.60 -3.77 -33.04
N GLY A 50 8.12 -3.52 -31.84
CA GLY A 50 8.75 -4.52 -30.99
C GLY A 50 7.72 -5.25 -30.12
N GLY A 51 8.10 -5.62 -28.89
CA GLY A 51 7.25 -6.31 -27.94
C GLY A 51 6.05 -5.48 -27.47
N ILE A 52 5.07 -6.15 -26.90
CA ILE A 52 3.91 -5.51 -26.28
C ILE A 52 4.16 -5.41 -24.78
N GLY A 53 4.09 -4.19 -24.22
CA GLY A 53 4.06 -3.93 -22.81
C GLY A 53 2.69 -3.46 -22.34
N TYR A 54 2.45 -3.48 -21.05
CA TYR A 54 1.23 -2.97 -20.45
C TYR A 54 1.57 -1.94 -19.38
N VAL A 55 0.95 -0.77 -19.52
CA VAL A 55 1.12 0.30 -18.53
C VAL A 55 0.56 -0.17 -17.18
N PRO A 56 1.31 -0.08 -16.07
CA PRO A 56 0.81 -0.44 -14.77
C PRO A 56 -0.47 0.33 -14.43
N PHE A 57 -1.39 -0.34 -13.75
CA PHE A 57 -2.58 0.32 -13.21
C PHE A 57 -2.19 1.12 -11.97
N VAL A 58 -2.72 2.33 -11.87
CA VAL A 58 -2.65 3.16 -10.67
C VAL A 58 -4.08 3.46 -10.23
N VAL A 59 -4.45 3.00 -9.04
CA VAL A 59 -5.80 3.17 -8.49
C VAL A 59 -5.75 3.88 -7.16
N GLN A 60 -6.71 4.77 -6.92
CA GLN A 60 -6.92 5.42 -5.62
C GLN A 60 -8.25 4.95 -5.02
N PHE A 61 -8.23 4.64 -3.73
CA PHE A 61 -9.40 4.14 -3.03
C PHE A 61 -9.42 4.57 -1.55
N GLY A 62 -10.63 4.60 -1.00
CA GLY A 62 -10.86 4.82 0.44
C GLY A 62 -10.66 3.54 1.25
N LEU A 63 -10.97 3.60 2.55
CA LEU A 63 -10.79 2.43 3.44
C LEU A 63 -11.92 1.40 3.38
N ALA A 64 -13.01 1.68 2.66
CA ALA A 64 -14.15 0.77 2.52
C ALA A 64 -13.94 -0.22 1.36
N MET A 65 -12.90 -1.00 1.43
CA MET A 65 -12.58 -2.04 0.46
C MET A 65 -12.72 -3.43 1.08
N SER A 66 -12.84 -4.45 0.25
CA SER A 66 -12.96 -5.83 0.70
C SER A 66 -11.70 -6.31 1.43
N ALA A 67 -11.89 -7.31 2.28
CA ALA A 67 -10.78 -8.00 2.95
C ALA A 67 -9.80 -8.63 1.95
N ASP A 68 -10.25 -9.04 0.77
CA ASP A 68 -9.41 -9.64 -0.26
C ASP A 68 -8.36 -8.67 -0.80
N LEU A 69 -8.72 -7.38 -0.99
CA LEU A 69 -7.76 -6.35 -1.41
C LEU A 69 -6.69 -6.12 -0.35
N TYR A 70 -7.10 -5.97 0.91
CA TYR A 70 -6.14 -5.77 2.00
C TYR A 70 -5.26 -7.01 2.22
N ASN A 71 -5.82 -8.21 2.07
CA ASN A 71 -5.05 -9.44 2.12
C ASN A 71 -4.02 -9.51 0.97
N TRP A 72 -4.39 -9.09 -0.25
CA TRP A 72 -3.45 -9.03 -1.36
C TRP A 72 -2.29 -8.08 -1.07
N ILE A 73 -2.56 -6.89 -0.51
CA ILE A 73 -1.52 -5.95 -0.09
C ILE A 73 -0.65 -6.55 1.03
N ASN A 74 -1.25 -7.12 2.06
CA ASN A 74 -0.50 -7.66 3.20
C ASN A 74 0.37 -8.86 2.83
N VAL A 75 -0.14 -9.75 1.98
CA VAL A 75 0.62 -10.88 1.46
C VAL A 75 1.81 -10.41 0.61
N SER A 76 1.62 -9.35 -0.18
CA SER A 76 2.70 -8.70 -0.93
C SER A 76 3.77 -8.11 0.00
N TRP A 77 3.39 -7.43 1.08
CA TRP A 77 4.32 -6.87 2.06
C TRP A 77 5.04 -7.93 2.90
N SER A 78 4.52 -9.15 2.95
CA SER A 78 5.21 -10.28 3.61
C SER A 78 6.19 -11.03 2.71
N GLY A 79 6.40 -10.57 1.47
CA GLY A 79 7.27 -11.22 0.50
C GLY A 79 6.67 -12.48 -0.15
N ASN A 80 5.39 -12.77 0.11
CA ASN A 80 4.65 -13.84 -0.55
C ASN A 80 3.84 -13.25 -1.71
N TYR A 81 4.41 -13.33 -2.89
CA TYR A 81 3.88 -12.65 -4.07
C TYR A 81 2.69 -13.40 -4.67
N LEU A 82 1.50 -12.92 -4.37
CA LEU A 82 0.26 -13.49 -4.88
C LEU A 82 -0.15 -12.77 -6.17
N ARG A 83 -0.16 -13.48 -7.29
CA ARG A 83 -0.73 -12.98 -8.54
C ARG A 83 -2.25 -12.97 -8.47
N LYS A 84 -2.86 -11.92 -8.96
CA LYS A 84 -4.31 -11.76 -9.00
C LYS A 84 -4.82 -11.44 -10.40
N ASN A 85 -5.98 -11.98 -10.70
CA ASN A 85 -6.77 -11.60 -11.86
C ASN A 85 -7.90 -10.69 -11.40
N GLY A 86 -8.39 -9.84 -12.30
CA GLY A 86 -9.49 -8.97 -11.95
C GLY A 86 -9.88 -8.03 -13.07
N ALA A 87 -10.72 -7.07 -12.72
CA ALA A 87 -11.13 -6.04 -13.65
C ALA A 87 -11.36 -4.71 -12.94
N VAL A 88 -11.13 -3.64 -13.66
CA VAL A 88 -11.63 -2.31 -13.34
C VAL A 88 -12.84 -2.05 -14.22
N VAL A 89 -13.98 -1.92 -13.60
CA VAL A 89 -15.28 -1.70 -14.25
C VAL A 89 -15.63 -0.22 -14.16
N ALA A 90 -15.87 0.41 -15.30
CA ALA A 90 -16.42 1.77 -15.38
C ALA A 90 -17.94 1.69 -15.49
N ALA A 91 -18.64 2.44 -14.65
CA ALA A 91 -20.08 2.52 -14.61
C ALA A 91 -20.57 3.96 -14.76
N ASP A 92 -21.79 4.11 -15.23
CA ASP A 92 -22.48 5.39 -15.30
C ASP A 92 -22.94 5.90 -13.90
N TYR A 93 -23.60 7.03 -13.84
CA TYR A 93 -24.16 7.60 -12.60
C TYR A 93 -25.23 6.72 -11.93
N ASN A 94 -25.85 5.80 -12.69
CA ASN A 94 -26.85 4.87 -12.18
C ASN A 94 -26.22 3.53 -11.71
N PHE A 95 -24.89 3.48 -11.65
CA PHE A 95 -24.12 2.28 -11.33
C PHE A 95 -24.31 1.14 -12.34
N VAL A 96 -24.66 1.46 -13.58
CA VAL A 96 -24.73 0.47 -14.66
C VAL A 96 -23.37 0.39 -15.33
N ALA A 97 -22.80 -0.82 -15.37
CA ALA A 97 -21.51 -1.08 -15.98
C ALA A 97 -21.55 -0.78 -17.49
N VAL A 98 -20.57 -0.02 -17.98
CA VAL A 98 -20.46 0.41 -19.38
C VAL A 98 -19.28 -0.28 -20.08
N SER A 99 -18.16 -0.34 -19.40
CA SER A 99 -16.94 -0.96 -19.92
C SER A 99 -16.11 -1.54 -18.78
N GLN A 100 -15.25 -2.49 -19.11
CA GLN A 100 -14.29 -3.02 -18.15
C GLN A 100 -12.91 -3.15 -18.79
N ARG A 101 -11.90 -3.04 -17.96
CA ARG A 101 -10.54 -3.39 -18.32
C ARG A 101 -10.11 -4.53 -17.40
N GLU A 102 -10.00 -5.71 -17.97
CA GLU A 102 -9.54 -6.92 -17.29
C GLU A 102 -8.01 -6.89 -17.21
N PHE A 103 -7.50 -7.42 -16.13
CA PHE A 103 -6.07 -7.60 -15.91
C PHE A 103 -5.80 -9.02 -15.41
N PHE A 104 -4.66 -9.56 -15.82
CA PHE A 104 -4.29 -10.94 -15.57
C PHE A 104 -2.89 -11.03 -14.99
N ASN A 105 -2.72 -11.95 -14.03
CA ASN A 105 -1.46 -12.22 -13.34
C ASN A 105 -0.82 -10.95 -12.76
N ALA A 106 -1.64 -10.08 -12.20
CA ALA A 106 -1.18 -8.80 -11.67
C ALA A 106 -0.41 -8.97 -10.36
N LEU A 107 0.70 -8.26 -10.25
CA LEU A 107 1.51 -8.10 -9.02
C LEU A 107 1.45 -6.67 -8.54
N ILE A 108 1.39 -6.48 -7.23
CA ILE A 108 1.50 -5.15 -6.64
C ILE A 108 2.93 -4.65 -6.85
N ALA A 109 3.04 -3.42 -7.34
CA ALA A 109 4.33 -2.74 -7.52
C ALA A 109 4.59 -1.68 -6.45
N GLU A 110 3.55 -0.92 -6.07
CA GLU A 110 3.68 0.13 -5.06
C GLU A 110 2.38 0.25 -4.27
N THR A 111 2.52 0.48 -2.97
CA THR A 111 1.40 0.84 -2.10
C THR A 111 1.77 2.12 -1.37
N THR A 112 1.05 3.21 -1.65
CA THR A 112 1.29 4.52 -1.04
C THR A 112 0.23 4.84 0.00
N VAL A 113 0.71 5.12 1.20
CA VAL A 113 -0.09 5.71 2.28
C VAL A 113 0.05 7.22 2.18
N PRO A 114 -1.05 7.98 2.09
CA PRO A 114 -0.97 9.44 1.99
C PRO A 114 -0.43 10.04 3.29
N ARG A 115 0.00 11.30 3.22
CA ARG A 115 0.37 12.08 4.41
C ARG A 115 -0.77 12.09 5.41
N LEU A 116 -0.47 11.75 6.65
CA LEU A 116 -1.36 11.91 7.79
C LEU A 116 -1.01 13.23 8.48
N ASP A 117 -2.00 14.08 8.67
CA ASP A 117 -1.78 15.43 9.20
C ASP A 117 -2.96 15.83 10.07
N ALA A 118 -2.69 16.10 11.35
CA ALA A 118 -3.70 16.43 12.36
C ALA A 118 -4.54 17.67 12.02
N SER A 119 -4.03 18.54 11.15
CA SER A 119 -4.74 19.76 10.68
C SER A 119 -5.57 19.54 9.43
N SER A 120 -5.43 18.40 8.74
CA SER A 120 -6.09 18.15 7.46
C SER A 120 -7.60 17.95 7.62
N LYS A 121 -8.35 18.62 6.76
CA LYS A 121 -9.82 18.53 6.70
C LYS A 121 -10.33 17.81 5.45
N GLU A 122 -9.42 17.45 4.55
CA GLU A 122 -9.76 16.78 3.30
C GLU A 122 -9.66 15.27 3.42
N PRO A 123 -10.54 14.51 2.75
CA PRO A 123 -10.46 13.06 2.74
C PRO A 123 -9.19 12.60 2.01
N ALA A 124 -8.54 11.58 2.54
CA ALA A 124 -7.38 10.98 1.90
C ALA A 124 -7.71 9.62 1.27
N TYR A 125 -6.83 9.17 0.39
CA TYR A 125 -6.96 7.93 -0.36
C TYR A 125 -5.64 7.18 -0.36
N LEU A 126 -5.73 5.86 -0.22
CA LEU A 126 -4.61 4.98 -0.49
C LEU A 126 -4.40 4.89 -2.01
N THR A 127 -3.16 4.80 -2.44
CA THR A 127 -2.83 4.58 -3.85
C THR A 127 -2.15 3.22 -3.99
N LEU A 128 -2.67 2.41 -4.91
CA LEU A 128 -2.11 1.12 -5.27
C LEU A 128 -1.70 1.15 -6.73
N LYS A 129 -0.45 0.80 -6.99
CA LYS A 129 0.07 0.56 -8.33
C LYS A 129 0.34 -0.93 -8.49
N PHE A 130 -0.24 -1.53 -9.50
CA PHE A 130 -0.02 -2.94 -9.81
C PHE A 130 0.23 -3.14 -11.31
N ALA A 131 1.06 -4.10 -11.62
CA ALA A 131 1.47 -4.42 -12.97
C ALA A 131 0.93 -5.79 -13.36
N ALA A 132 0.10 -5.81 -14.39
CA ALA A 132 -0.42 -7.04 -14.98
C ALA A 132 0.54 -7.57 -16.05
N GLU A 133 0.55 -8.87 -16.27
CA GLU A 133 1.25 -9.47 -17.42
C GLU A 133 0.56 -9.07 -18.72
N TYR A 134 -0.78 -9.06 -18.72
CA TYR A 134 -1.56 -8.53 -19.84
C TYR A 134 -2.90 -7.95 -19.37
N SER A 135 -3.49 -7.10 -20.18
CA SER A 135 -4.81 -6.52 -19.94
C SER A 135 -5.67 -6.55 -21.23
N ARG A 136 -6.98 -6.56 -21.03
CA ARG A 136 -7.95 -6.52 -22.13
C ARG A 136 -9.08 -5.55 -21.84
N ILE A 137 -9.52 -4.84 -22.85
CA ILE A 137 -10.72 -4.00 -22.78
C ILE A 137 -11.91 -4.83 -23.26
N GLY A 138 -12.96 -4.84 -22.45
CA GLY A 138 -14.20 -5.55 -22.73
C GLY A 138 -15.43 -4.71 -22.45
N LYS A 139 -16.56 -5.20 -22.96
CA LYS A 139 -17.87 -4.68 -22.56
C LYS A 139 -18.19 -5.19 -21.16
N ALA A 140 -18.80 -4.35 -20.35
CA ALA A 140 -19.35 -4.76 -19.07
C ALA A 140 -20.87 -4.60 -19.10
N SER A 141 -21.55 -5.36 -18.26
CA SER A 141 -23.00 -5.30 -18.10
C SER A 141 -23.40 -5.54 -16.64
N GLY A 142 -24.59 -5.14 -16.27
CA GLY A 142 -25.10 -5.28 -14.92
C GLY A 142 -24.82 -4.07 -14.05
N LYS A 143 -25.19 -4.15 -12.76
CA LYS A 143 -24.96 -3.09 -11.77
C LYS A 143 -23.68 -3.34 -11.00
N VAL A 144 -22.91 -2.27 -10.77
CA VAL A 144 -21.79 -2.28 -9.82
C VAL A 144 -22.32 -2.00 -8.41
N THR A 145 -21.93 -2.80 -7.44
CA THR A 145 -22.46 -2.75 -6.06
C THR A 145 -21.44 -2.38 -4.99
N GLY A 146 -20.17 -2.20 -5.39
CA GLY A 146 -19.08 -2.00 -4.43
C GLY A 146 -18.71 -3.30 -3.69
N ALA A 147 -17.99 -3.17 -2.58
CA ALA A 147 -17.71 -4.30 -1.71
C ALA A 147 -18.97 -4.69 -0.93
N ALA A 148 -19.27 -5.98 -0.86
CA ALA A 148 -20.37 -6.47 -0.04
C ALA A 148 -20.07 -6.18 1.45
N ASP A 149 -21.11 -5.79 2.18
CA ASP A 149 -21.09 -5.58 3.64
C ASP A 149 -20.12 -4.50 4.19
N VAL A 150 -19.55 -3.67 3.33
CA VAL A 150 -18.66 -2.59 3.74
C VAL A 150 -19.33 -1.23 3.54
N ALA A 151 -19.76 -0.62 4.63
CA ALA A 151 -20.26 0.75 4.59
C ALA A 151 -19.11 1.72 4.28
N GLN A 152 -19.30 2.54 3.24
CA GLN A 152 -18.32 3.59 2.92
C GLN A 152 -18.28 4.63 4.04
N LYS A 153 -17.25 4.58 4.85
CA LYS A 153 -16.94 5.65 5.81
C LYS A 153 -15.85 6.54 5.23
N ARG A 154 -16.14 7.83 5.11
CA ARG A 154 -15.09 8.80 4.82
C ARG A 154 -14.12 8.81 5.98
N TRP A 155 -12.84 8.70 5.70
CA TRP A 155 -11.79 8.85 6.67
C TRP A 155 -11.03 10.15 6.44
N LEU A 156 -10.53 10.75 7.50
CA LEU A 156 -9.72 11.96 7.45
C LEU A 156 -8.30 11.62 7.90
N PRO A 157 -7.29 12.12 7.20
CA PRO A 157 -5.90 11.94 7.59
C PRO A 157 -5.56 12.59 8.94
N ALA A 158 -6.45 13.42 9.48
CA ALA A 158 -6.34 13.99 10.82
C ALA A 158 -6.67 12.98 11.94
N ASN A 159 -7.36 11.90 11.63
CA ASN A 159 -7.72 10.89 12.60
C ASN A 159 -6.74 9.71 12.56
N PHE A 160 -5.58 9.89 13.16
CA PHE A 160 -4.56 8.86 13.25
C PHE A 160 -3.97 8.79 14.65
N ARG A 161 -3.32 7.69 14.94
CA ARG A 161 -2.54 7.47 16.16
C ARG A 161 -1.26 6.75 15.77
N VAL A 162 -0.16 7.26 16.29
CA VAL A 162 1.14 6.58 16.20
C VAL A 162 1.52 6.12 17.60
N THR A 163 2.05 4.91 17.69
CA THR A 163 2.63 4.37 18.94
C THR A 163 3.97 3.76 18.59
N ILE A 164 5.01 4.09 19.37
CA ILE A 164 6.35 3.50 19.26
C ILE A 164 6.80 3.18 20.69
N ASP A 165 7.33 1.99 20.88
CA ASP A 165 7.70 1.48 22.20
C ASP A 165 8.69 2.41 22.92
N GLY A 166 8.31 2.85 24.10
CA GLY A 166 9.12 3.71 24.97
C GLY A 166 9.24 5.17 24.55
N LEU A 167 8.44 5.63 23.55
CA LEU A 167 8.42 7.03 23.13
C LEU A 167 7.10 7.72 23.48
N ASP A 168 7.17 9.01 23.76
CA ASP A 168 5.98 9.86 23.86
C ASP A 168 5.47 10.23 22.46
N CYS A 169 4.38 9.59 22.05
CA CYS A 169 3.72 9.80 20.77
C CYS A 169 2.45 10.66 20.87
N THR A 170 2.17 11.26 22.04
CA THR A 170 0.89 11.95 22.31
C THR A 170 0.68 13.20 21.47
N ARG A 171 1.75 13.85 21.02
CA ARG A 171 1.70 15.11 20.27
C ARG A 171 2.32 15.02 18.87
N ILE A 172 2.18 13.88 18.24
CA ILE A 172 2.53 13.74 16.83
C ILE A 172 1.51 14.50 16.00
N SER A 173 2.00 15.43 15.18
CA SER A 173 1.18 16.29 14.32
C SER A 173 1.07 15.79 12.89
N ALA A 174 2.11 15.11 12.36
CA ALA A 174 2.08 14.58 11.02
C ALA A 174 2.98 13.34 10.86
N VAL A 175 2.61 12.50 9.88
CA VAL A 175 3.45 11.46 9.29
C VAL A 175 3.45 11.71 7.80
N ASP A 176 4.63 11.88 7.18
CA ASP A 176 4.71 12.13 5.75
C ASP A 176 4.21 10.93 4.94
N SER A 177 3.81 11.20 3.70
CA SER A 177 3.43 10.14 2.77
C SER A 177 4.59 9.18 2.55
N PHE A 178 4.30 7.90 2.55
CA PHE A 178 5.31 6.87 2.32
C PHE A 178 4.80 5.78 1.37
N THR A 179 5.72 5.17 0.64
CA THR A 179 5.41 4.16 -0.38
C THR A 179 6.24 2.92 -0.16
N VAL A 180 5.57 1.80 0.07
CA VAL A 180 6.19 0.46 0.01
C VAL A 180 6.30 0.07 -1.45
N LYS A 181 7.51 -0.25 -1.89
CA LYS A 181 7.82 -0.60 -3.27
C LYS A 181 8.17 -2.05 -3.42
N GLN A 182 7.69 -2.65 -4.48
CA GLN A 182 7.97 -4.01 -4.87
C GLN A 182 8.40 -4.02 -6.32
N SER A 183 9.67 -4.27 -6.56
CA SER A 183 10.16 -4.41 -7.93
C SER A 183 9.66 -5.71 -8.55
N ALA A 184 9.47 -5.68 -9.84
CA ALA A 184 9.22 -6.87 -10.65
C ALA A 184 10.22 -6.87 -11.80
N ALA A 185 10.87 -8.00 -12.01
CA ALA A 185 11.66 -8.25 -13.21
C ALA A 185 10.74 -8.70 -14.35
N THR A 186 11.07 -8.30 -15.56
CA THR A 186 10.44 -8.84 -16.78
C THR A 186 11.24 -10.05 -17.24
N ASP A 187 10.55 -11.14 -17.51
CA ASP A 187 11.13 -12.33 -18.10
C ASP A 187 10.63 -12.43 -19.55
N ASP A 188 11.55 -12.20 -20.48
CA ASP A 188 11.27 -12.20 -21.93
C ASP A 188 11.47 -13.61 -22.46
N ILE A 189 10.40 -14.35 -22.65
CA ILE A 189 10.43 -15.68 -23.23
C ILE A 189 10.18 -15.55 -24.73
N GLY A 190 11.14 -16.00 -25.56
CA GLY A 190 11.16 -15.76 -26.99
C GLY A 190 9.98 -16.34 -27.81
N ASP A 191 9.26 -17.33 -27.27
CA ASP A 191 8.05 -17.91 -27.86
C ASP A 191 6.75 -17.28 -27.32
N ALA A 192 6.84 -16.47 -26.25
CA ALA A 192 5.72 -15.78 -25.64
C ALA A 192 5.63 -14.33 -26.13
N ARG A 193 4.44 -13.92 -26.57
CA ARG A 193 4.20 -12.54 -26.97
C ARG A 193 4.08 -11.58 -25.80
N ASP A 194 3.57 -12.07 -24.66
CA ASP A 194 3.36 -11.30 -23.43
C ASP A 194 4.47 -11.61 -22.43
N TYR A 195 5.04 -10.56 -21.84
CA TYR A 195 6.10 -10.69 -20.83
C TYR A 195 5.57 -11.35 -19.56
N ARG A 196 6.35 -12.24 -18.99
CA ARG A 196 6.14 -12.68 -17.61
C ARG A 196 6.75 -11.69 -16.64
N ARG A 197 6.12 -11.55 -15.49
CA ARG A 197 6.62 -10.68 -14.42
C ARG A 197 6.98 -11.54 -13.22
N GLU A 198 8.24 -11.48 -12.82
CA GLU A 198 8.70 -12.15 -11.62
C GLU A 198 8.94 -11.12 -10.52
N PRO A 199 8.48 -11.41 -9.30
CA PRO A 199 8.69 -10.52 -8.17
C PRO A 199 10.17 -10.46 -7.83
N ALA A 200 10.68 -9.27 -7.54
CA ALA A 200 12.06 -9.06 -7.19
C ALA A 200 12.17 -8.52 -5.74
N ARG A 201 12.72 -7.33 -5.55
CA ARG A 201 12.99 -6.79 -4.21
C ARG A 201 11.77 -6.08 -3.62
N LEU A 202 11.50 -6.36 -2.34
CA LEU A 202 10.58 -5.59 -1.51
C LEU A 202 11.40 -4.53 -0.74
N GLU A 203 10.94 -3.28 -0.76
CA GLU A 203 11.60 -2.16 -0.11
C GLU A 203 10.59 -1.39 0.73
N PHE A 204 10.86 -1.32 2.04
CA PHE A 204 10.13 -0.48 2.96
C PHE A 204 10.76 0.90 3.04
N PRO A 205 9.95 1.97 3.01
CA PRO A 205 10.45 3.34 3.03
C PRO A 205 10.86 3.78 4.42
N ASN A 206 11.73 4.78 4.47
CA ASN A 206 11.95 5.54 5.69
C ASN A 206 10.70 6.36 6.01
N LEU A 207 10.45 6.55 7.30
CA LEU A 207 9.34 7.33 7.83
C LEU A 207 9.82 8.69 8.32
N SER A 208 9.04 9.71 8.05
CA SER A 208 9.25 11.07 8.57
C SER A 208 8.06 11.44 9.46
N ILE A 209 8.32 11.68 10.73
CA ILE A 209 7.32 11.93 11.75
C ILE A 209 7.57 13.29 12.38
N THR A 210 6.57 14.17 12.32
CA THR A 210 6.61 15.51 12.94
C THR A 210 5.83 15.50 14.24
N LEU A 211 6.43 16.01 15.29
CA LEU A 211 5.83 16.10 16.63
C LEU A 211 6.13 17.47 17.26
N GLN A 212 5.35 17.82 18.28
CA GLN A 212 5.62 19.05 19.04
C GLN A 212 6.87 18.87 19.91
N GLU A 213 7.70 19.90 19.97
CA GLU A 213 8.96 19.89 20.73
C GLU A 213 8.76 19.54 22.21
N SER A 214 7.64 19.93 22.81
CA SER A 214 7.29 19.63 24.18
C SER A 214 7.19 18.12 24.51
N SER A 215 7.02 17.26 23.50
CA SER A 215 6.95 15.79 23.63
C SER A 215 8.18 15.09 23.04
N ALA A 216 9.21 15.84 22.63
CA ALA A 216 10.34 15.29 21.93
C ALA A 216 11.45 14.73 22.84
N THR A 217 11.36 14.89 24.15
CA THR A 217 12.43 14.49 25.10
C THR A 217 12.82 13.01 24.97
N THR A 218 11.84 12.10 24.88
CA THR A 218 12.12 10.66 24.73
C THR A 218 12.73 10.33 23.36
N TRP A 219 12.39 11.09 22.33
CA TRP A 219 12.92 10.96 20.97
C TRP A 219 14.37 11.42 20.88
N PHE A 220 14.71 12.56 21.49
CA PHE A 220 16.10 13.02 21.59
C PHE A 220 16.96 12.08 22.43
N SER A 221 16.43 11.53 23.52
CA SER A 221 17.14 10.55 24.34
C SER A 221 17.42 9.26 23.56
N TRP A 222 16.46 8.79 22.74
CA TRP A 222 16.68 7.65 21.86
C TRP A 222 17.71 7.95 20.79
N PHE A 223 17.65 9.12 20.16
CA PHE A 223 18.63 9.53 19.16
C PHE A 223 20.05 9.63 19.75
N ASP A 224 20.19 10.22 20.92
CA ASP A 224 21.48 10.31 21.62
C ASP A 224 22.06 8.91 21.92
N ASP A 225 21.23 8.01 22.42
CA ASP A 225 21.67 6.64 22.72
C ASP A 225 21.97 5.85 21.44
N PHE A 226 21.06 5.87 20.47
CA PHE A 226 21.14 5.05 19.25
C PHE A 226 22.19 5.54 18.26
N VAL A 227 22.25 6.86 18.03
CA VAL A 227 23.12 7.45 16.99
C VAL A 227 24.41 8.00 17.59
N ILE A 228 24.33 8.85 18.62
CA ILE A 228 25.50 9.56 19.15
C ILE A 228 26.41 8.62 19.96
N LYS A 229 25.81 7.78 20.82
CA LYS A 229 26.56 6.78 21.60
C LYS A 229 26.83 5.49 20.87
N GLY A 230 26.15 5.26 19.71
CA GLY A 230 26.35 4.07 18.90
C GLY A 230 25.72 2.78 19.45
N ASN A 231 24.78 2.87 20.40
CA ASN A 231 24.04 1.71 20.92
C ASN A 231 22.91 1.32 19.96
N ASN A 232 23.23 0.80 18.78
CA ASN A 232 22.31 0.60 17.67
C ASN A 232 22.25 -0.85 17.16
N ASP A 233 22.48 -1.82 18.04
CA ASP A 233 22.24 -3.22 17.70
C ASP A 233 20.75 -3.54 17.57
N ASP A 234 20.41 -4.67 16.91
CA ASP A 234 19.03 -5.09 16.63
C ASP A 234 18.12 -5.13 17.87
N SER A 235 18.71 -5.33 19.07
CA SER A 235 17.96 -5.36 20.33
C SER A 235 17.50 -3.97 20.80
N LYS A 236 18.07 -2.91 20.24
CA LYS A 236 17.76 -1.51 20.54
C LYS A 236 16.78 -0.90 19.57
N GLU A 237 16.50 -1.60 18.49
CA GLU A 237 15.45 -1.22 17.56
C GLU A 237 14.07 -1.31 18.21
N LYS A 238 13.18 -0.45 17.79
CA LYS A 238 11.85 -0.33 18.37
C LYS A 238 10.78 -0.93 17.46
N LYS A 239 9.64 -1.24 18.09
CA LYS A 239 8.40 -1.59 17.40
C LYS A 239 7.42 -0.45 17.54
N GLY A 240 6.51 -0.37 16.60
CA GLY A 240 5.47 0.66 16.64
C GLY A 240 4.29 0.33 15.76
N SER A 241 3.35 1.25 15.70
CA SER A 241 2.23 1.15 14.77
C SER A 241 1.69 2.52 14.39
N ILE A 242 1.12 2.60 13.19
CA ILE A 242 0.33 3.73 12.71
C ILE A 242 -1.09 3.22 12.52
N ALA A 243 -2.05 3.77 13.25
CA ALA A 243 -3.46 3.43 13.14
C ALA A 243 -4.24 4.61 12.56
N ILE A 244 -5.03 4.34 11.52
CA ILE A 244 -6.02 5.28 10.99
C ILE A 244 -7.33 5.01 11.69
N LEU A 245 -7.91 6.05 12.26
CA LEU A 245 -9.06 5.95 13.15
C LEU A 245 -10.35 6.40 12.45
N SER A 246 -11.47 5.87 12.92
CA SER A 246 -12.80 6.33 12.56
C SER A 246 -13.04 7.78 13.05
N PRO A 247 -14.07 8.47 12.57
CA PRO A 247 -14.38 9.84 13.00
C PRO A 247 -14.61 9.99 14.52
N ASN A 248 -15.06 8.94 15.20
CA ASN A 248 -15.19 8.90 16.66
C ASN A 248 -13.86 8.65 17.39
N ARG A 249 -12.76 8.39 16.66
CA ARG A 249 -11.40 8.12 17.14
C ARG A 249 -11.27 6.90 18.06
N THR A 250 -12.26 6.01 18.07
CA THR A 250 -12.25 4.79 18.89
C THR A 250 -11.88 3.55 18.08
N ASP A 251 -12.44 3.43 16.86
CA ASP A 251 -12.26 2.25 16.04
C ASP A 251 -11.09 2.43 15.10
N GLU A 252 -10.24 1.44 15.01
CA GLU A 252 -9.15 1.40 14.02
C GLU A 252 -9.73 0.94 12.68
N LEU A 253 -9.62 1.77 11.65
CA LEU A 253 -10.05 1.46 10.27
C LEU A 253 -8.94 0.77 9.49
N LEU A 254 -7.70 1.13 9.76
CA LEU A 254 -6.50 0.53 9.18
C LEU A 254 -5.37 0.66 10.20
N ARG A 255 -4.57 -0.38 10.31
CA ARG A 255 -3.38 -0.38 11.15
C ARG A 255 -2.18 -0.87 10.35
N ILE A 256 -1.06 -0.21 10.52
CA ILE A 256 0.23 -0.60 9.97
C ILE A 256 1.15 -0.84 11.15
N ASP A 257 1.55 -2.09 11.35
CA ASP A 257 2.53 -2.45 12.36
C ASP A 257 3.93 -2.26 11.78
N LEU A 258 4.81 -1.68 12.57
CA LEU A 258 6.17 -1.30 12.21
C LEU A 258 7.16 -2.13 13.04
N PHE A 259 8.15 -2.71 12.39
CA PHE A 259 9.13 -3.56 13.05
C PHE A 259 10.54 -3.10 12.71
N ASN A 260 11.41 -3.22 13.68
CA ASN A 260 12.81 -2.89 13.55
C ASN A 260 13.00 -1.44 13.11
N LEU A 261 12.46 -0.52 13.94
CA LEU A 261 12.60 0.93 13.76
C LEU A 261 13.90 1.42 14.35
N GLY A 262 14.68 2.13 13.55
CA GLY A 262 15.84 2.87 14.04
C GLY A 262 15.76 4.34 13.65
N ILE A 263 16.12 5.22 14.58
CA ILE A 263 16.18 6.65 14.33
C ILE A 263 17.55 7.01 13.76
N PHE A 264 17.57 7.73 12.64
CA PHE A 264 18.84 8.13 12.02
C PHE A 264 19.00 9.66 11.91
N ARG A 265 17.92 10.40 12.10
CA ARG A 265 17.95 11.87 12.11
C ARG A 265 16.81 12.41 12.95
N ILE A 266 17.08 13.45 13.71
CA ILE A 266 16.08 14.26 14.40
C ILE A 266 16.54 15.72 14.36
N GLY A 267 15.61 16.64 14.19
CA GLY A 267 15.94 18.07 14.17
C GLY A 267 14.71 18.93 14.42
N THR A 268 14.95 20.11 14.98
CA THR A 268 13.92 21.13 15.12
C THR A 268 13.62 21.75 13.76
N ASP A 269 12.33 21.92 13.46
CA ASP A 269 11.92 22.60 12.25
C ASP A 269 12.20 24.11 12.39
N LYS A 270 12.26 24.79 11.25
CA LYS A 270 12.50 26.25 11.22
C LYS A 270 11.43 26.97 12.04
N ALA A 271 11.85 27.65 13.10
CA ALA A 271 11.01 28.52 13.89
C ALA A 271 11.26 29.98 13.50
N GLU A 272 10.22 30.78 13.39
CA GLU A 272 10.30 32.22 13.13
C GLU A 272 9.93 32.98 14.42
N ALA A 273 10.69 33.99 14.76
CA ALA A 273 10.38 34.88 15.89
C ALA A 273 8.99 35.50 15.67
N SER A 274 8.22 35.59 16.77
CA SER A 274 6.85 36.13 16.75
C SER A 274 5.81 35.27 16.01
N SER A 275 6.09 33.99 15.82
CA SER A 275 5.12 33.05 15.28
C SER A 275 4.29 32.42 16.41
N ASP A 276 2.96 32.44 16.29
CA ASP A 276 2.03 31.75 17.22
C ASP A 276 2.00 30.21 17.04
N ARG A 277 2.85 29.67 16.16
CA ARG A 277 2.90 28.22 15.89
C ARG A 277 3.78 27.52 16.94
N PRO A 278 3.31 26.41 17.51
CA PRO A 278 4.15 25.59 18.36
C PRO A 278 5.41 25.13 17.63
N ALA A 279 6.55 25.14 18.31
CA ALA A 279 7.78 24.58 17.80
C ALA A 279 7.61 23.07 17.54
N THR A 280 8.08 22.62 16.41
CA THR A 280 8.00 21.22 15.95
C THR A 280 9.38 20.62 15.73
N VAL A 281 9.43 19.31 15.85
CA VAL A 281 10.60 18.48 15.64
C VAL A 281 10.24 17.42 14.61
N THR A 282 11.11 17.19 13.65
CA THR A 282 10.94 16.11 12.68
C THR A 282 11.97 15.01 12.92
N ALA A 283 11.48 13.80 13.15
CA ALA A 283 12.27 12.58 13.30
C ALA A 283 12.19 11.73 12.04
N HIS A 284 13.33 11.23 11.58
CA HIS A 284 13.42 10.31 10.45
C HIS A 284 13.84 8.92 10.95
N LEU A 285 13.04 7.94 10.60
CA LEU A 285 13.20 6.56 11.03
C LEU A 285 13.39 5.66 9.81
N TYR A 286 14.27 4.69 9.89
CA TYR A 286 14.18 3.54 9.01
C TYR A 286 13.23 2.49 9.58
N CYS A 287 12.70 1.64 8.73
CA CYS A 287 11.81 0.55 9.10
C CYS A 287 12.15 -0.66 8.23
N GLU A 288 12.48 -1.79 8.83
CA GLU A 288 12.87 -2.99 8.06
C GLU A 288 11.66 -3.79 7.57
N ARG A 289 10.53 -3.73 8.31
CA ARG A 289 9.34 -4.48 7.96
C ARG A 289 8.07 -3.77 8.41
N MET A 290 7.06 -3.83 7.55
CA MET A 290 5.72 -3.34 7.85
C MET A 290 4.68 -4.44 7.59
N GLU A 291 3.61 -4.45 8.39
CA GLU A 291 2.45 -5.32 8.20
C GLU A 291 1.18 -4.47 8.18
N LEU A 292 0.29 -4.73 7.22
CA LEU A 292 -0.95 -3.98 7.05
C LEU A 292 -2.14 -4.81 7.52
N HIS A 293 -2.94 -4.23 8.39
CA HIS A 293 -4.14 -4.84 8.94
C HIS A 293 -5.35 -3.96 8.67
N ALA A 294 -6.36 -4.51 7.98
CA ALA A 294 -7.64 -3.82 7.82
C ALA A 294 -8.37 -3.76 9.17
N GLY A 295 -8.88 -2.58 9.51
CA GLY A 295 -9.73 -2.39 10.68
C GLY A 295 -11.12 -2.96 10.43
N GLY A 296 -11.58 -3.76 11.35
CA GLY A 296 -12.86 -4.47 11.34
C GLY A 296 -12.63 -5.92 11.75
N ALA A 297 -12.74 -6.17 13.06
CA ALA A 297 -12.86 -7.48 13.69
C ALA A 297 -12.09 -8.64 12.98
N VAL A 298 -10.76 -8.57 12.94
CA VAL A 298 -10.02 -9.84 12.95
C VAL A 298 -10.06 -10.29 14.41
N PRO A 299 -10.81 -11.36 14.76
CA PRO A 299 -10.82 -11.83 16.12
C PRO A 299 -9.39 -12.20 16.51
N ARG A 300 -8.89 -11.66 17.59
CA ARG A 300 -7.61 -12.05 18.23
C ARG A 300 -7.44 -13.58 18.39
N ALA A 301 -8.53 -14.33 18.22
CA ALA A 301 -8.56 -15.78 18.25
C ALA A 301 -7.86 -16.52 17.11
N VAL A 302 -7.67 -15.90 15.92
CA VAL A 302 -7.07 -16.57 14.76
C VAL A 302 -5.54 -16.62 14.88
N ILE A 303 -4.93 -15.55 15.41
CA ILE A 303 -3.48 -15.53 15.62
C ILE A 303 -3.07 -16.50 16.71
N ALA A 304 -3.84 -16.59 17.80
CA ALA A 304 -3.59 -17.55 18.88
C ALA A 304 -3.74 -19.02 18.42
N ARG A 305 -4.66 -19.34 17.50
CA ARG A 305 -4.83 -20.70 16.97
C ARG A 305 -3.69 -21.13 16.03
N LYS A 306 -3.15 -20.24 15.19
CA LYS A 306 -1.99 -20.59 14.33
C LYS A 306 -0.73 -20.84 15.14
N VAL A 307 -0.45 -20.02 16.15
CA VAL A 307 0.70 -20.20 17.04
C VAL A 307 0.55 -21.44 17.91
N ALA A 308 -0.65 -21.75 18.41
CA ALA A 308 -0.93 -22.97 19.15
C ALA A 308 -0.83 -24.24 18.28
N GLY A 309 -1.23 -24.16 17.01
CA GLY A 309 -1.11 -25.26 16.04
C GLY A 309 0.35 -25.59 15.73
N VAL A 310 1.19 -24.58 15.51
CA VAL A 310 2.63 -24.75 15.24
C VAL A 310 3.36 -25.31 16.47
N ARG A 311 3.03 -24.86 17.68
CA ARG A 311 3.61 -25.41 18.92
C ARG A 311 3.20 -26.85 19.18
N LYS A 312 1.94 -27.26 18.88
CA LYS A 312 1.50 -28.65 18.99
C LYS A 312 2.21 -29.56 17.99
N ALA A 313 2.43 -29.11 16.76
CA ALA A 313 3.14 -29.90 15.73
C ALA A 313 4.63 -30.07 16.07
N ALA A 314 5.28 -29.03 16.63
CA ALA A 314 6.67 -29.10 17.09
C ALA A 314 6.83 -30.05 18.30
N ALA A 315 5.91 -30.00 19.25
CA ALA A 315 5.91 -30.89 20.42
C ALA A 315 5.66 -32.36 20.07
N ALA A 316 4.82 -32.64 19.07
CA ALA A 316 4.57 -34.00 18.57
C ALA A 316 5.81 -34.57 17.87
N LYS A 317 6.53 -33.75 17.08
CA LYS A 317 7.79 -34.14 16.42
C LYS A 317 8.93 -34.42 17.42
N ALA A 318 8.97 -33.72 18.53
CA ALA A 318 9.97 -33.91 19.59
C ALA A 318 9.72 -35.21 20.40
N ARG A 319 8.46 -35.58 20.61
CA ARG A 319 8.12 -36.84 21.29
C ARG A 319 8.35 -38.08 20.42
N GLY A 320 8.20 -38.00 19.08
CA GLY A 320 8.49 -39.09 18.16
C GLY A 320 9.98 -39.46 18.04
N LYS A 321 10.89 -38.53 18.30
CA LYS A 321 12.36 -38.77 18.28
C LYS A 321 12.93 -39.39 19.56
N ARG A 322 12.18 -39.48 20.66
CA ARG A 322 12.59 -40.10 21.93
C ARG A 322 12.15 -41.57 22.09
N ARG A 323 11.52 -42.16 21.08
CA ARG A 323 11.04 -43.53 21.08
C ARG A 323 11.66 -44.41 19.98
N ARG A 324 12.81 -44.05 19.46
CA ARG A 324 13.65 -44.93 18.62
C ARG A 324 15.04 -45.01 19.20
#